data_c006ba3400e0d7efb1051d913f7829b7
#
_entry.id   c006ba3400e0d7efb1051d913f7829b7
#
_cell.length_a   1.000
_cell.length_b   1.000
_cell.length_c   1.000
_cell.angle_alpha   90.00
_cell.angle_beta   90.00
_cell.angle_gamma   90.00
#
_symmetry.space_group_name_H-M   'P 1'
#
loop_
_entity.id
_entity.type
_entity.pdbx_description
1 polymer ?
#
loop_
_entity_poly.entity_id
_entity_poly.type
_entity_poly.pdbx_seq_one_letter_code
_entity_poly.pdbx_strand_id
1 'polypeptide(L)'
;MRHGYNLPMEYWLSLSPLPGVILWILLYISDYYFTIYTARGFRDLGHFRFEGSFELTPQFQKDVDLLKPVSKRHIILLVLYSLLIVFIWWLTRQFYFFPWTYLFYLGMFLLMEVGIHLRHLRNASLIREMRKGGGLDGEIRYRKWFSYRISASEFYTFAALFFLFAILAYSPFFLGGAVMCFATGFQHSRLARKAKTSPVVMESNV
;
A
#
# COMPACT_ATOMS: atom_id res chain seq x y z
N MET A 1 2.93 -20.93 -30.76
CA MET A 1 1.89 -19.89 -30.66
C MET A 1 2.51 -18.70 -29.94
N ARG A 2 2.61 -17.53 -30.57
CA ARG A 2 3.02 -16.29 -29.89
C ARG A 2 1.84 -15.88 -29.03
N HIS A 3 1.90 -16.12 -27.74
CA HIS A 3 0.98 -15.50 -26.81
C HIS A 3 1.24 -13.99 -26.87
N GLY A 4 0.34 -13.26 -27.54
CA GLY A 4 0.47 -11.82 -27.70
C GLY A 4 0.41 -11.15 -26.34
N TYR A 5 1.48 -10.51 -25.93
CA TYR A 5 1.45 -9.55 -24.85
C TYR A 5 0.67 -8.34 -25.33
N ASN A 6 -0.37 -7.97 -24.61
CA ASN A 6 -1.18 -6.82 -24.99
C ASN A 6 -0.47 -5.49 -24.68
N LEU A 7 0.52 -5.53 -23.77
CA LEU A 7 1.31 -4.37 -23.39
C LEU A 7 2.81 -4.67 -23.49
N PRO A 8 3.62 -3.80 -24.14
CA PRO A 8 5.07 -3.95 -24.20
C PRO A 8 5.73 -4.08 -22.82
N MET A 9 5.21 -3.37 -21.82
CA MET A 9 5.68 -3.43 -20.43
C MET A 9 5.58 -4.85 -19.85
N GLU A 10 4.48 -5.57 -20.08
CA GLU A 10 4.29 -6.93 -19.58
C GLU A 10 5.29 -7.92 -20.16
N TYR A 11 5.62 -7.74 -21.45
CA TYR A 11 6.67 -8.51 -22.08
C TYR A 11 8.00 -8.36 -21.34
N TRP A 12 8.45 -7.13 -21.10
CA TRP A 12 9.69 -6.84 -20.38
C TRP A 12 9.71 -7.42 -18.96
N LEU A 13 8.62 -7.24 -18.23
CA LEU A 13 8.48 -7.74 -16.86
C LEU A 13 8.51 -9.27 -16.79
N SER A 14 8.12 -9.98 -17.85
CA SER A 14 8.08 -11.45 -17.87
C SER A 14 9.39 -12.12 -18.31
N LEU A 15 10.30 -11.40 -18.99
CA LEU A 15 11.57 -11.97 -19.48
C LEU A 15 12.46 -12.52 -18.36
N SER A 16 12.51 -11.79 -17.24
CA SER A 16 13.23 -12.21 -16.04
C SER A 16 12.55 -11.66 -14.78
N PRO A 17 12.83 -12.18 -13.58
CA PRO A 17 12.27 -11.63 -12.36
C PRO A 17 12.90 -10.28 -11.96
N LEU A 18 14.09 -9.96 -12.48
CA LEU A 18 14.88 -8.80 -12.05
C LEU A 18 14.15 -7.46 -12.17
N PRO A 19 13.51 -7.10 -13.30
CA PRO A 19 12.78 -5.83 -13.40
C PRO A 19 11.69 -5.71 -12.33
N GLY A 20 10.92 -6.78 -12.11
CA GLY A 20 9.89 -6.82 -11.07
C GLY A 20 10.44 -6.66 -9.67
N VAL A 21 11.55 -7.35 -9.35
CA VAL A 21 12.22 -7.27 -8.04
C VAL A 21 12.80 -5.87 -7.81
N ILE A 22 13.44 -5.27 -8.81
CA ILE A 22 14.01 -3.92 -8.69
C ILE A 22 12.90 -2.90 -8.43
N LEU A 23 11.81 -2.95 -9.19
CA LEU A 23 10.66 -2.06 -8.99
C LEU A 23 10.04 -2.27 -7.60
N TRP A 24 9.90 -3.53 -7.17
CA TRP A 24 9.43 -3.85 -5.83
C TRP A 24 10.31 -3.23 -4.74
N ILE A 25 11.63 -3.43 -4.81
CA ILE A 25 12.59 -2.90 -3.85
C ILE A 25 12.48 -1.37 -3.76
N LEU A 26 12.45 -0.68 -4.91
CA LEU A 26 12.35 0.77 -4.96
C LEU A 26 11.04 1.28 -4.34
N LEU A 27 9.91 0.69 -4.72
CA LEU A 27 8.61 1.06 -4.19
C LEU A 27 8.52 0.76 -2.70
N TYR A 28 8.88 -0.44 -2.27
CA TYR A 28 8.76 -0.84 -0.88
C TYR A 28 9.65 -0.04 0.07
N ILE A 29 10.88 0.29 -0.33
CA ILE A 29 11.76 1.17 0.45
C ILE A 29 11.17 2.58 0.52
N SER A 30 10.76 3.14 -0.62
CA SER A 30 10.20 4.49 -0.66
C SER A 30 8.90 4.61 0.11
N ASP A 31 8.05 3.56 0.15
CA ASP A 31 6.84 3.51 0.98
C ASP A 31 7.16 3.75 2.46
N TYR A 32 8.14 3.05 3.01
CA TYR A 32 8.54 3.23 4.40
C TYR A 32 8.99 4.66 4.71
N TYR A 33 9.82 5.24 3.85
CA TYR A 33 10.29 6.62 4.04
C TYR A 33 9.15 7.64 3.90
N PHE A 34 8.24 7.45 2.97
CA PHE A 34 7.04 8.29 2.85
C PHE A 34 6.13 8.16 4.07
N THR A 35 5.98 6.96 4.62
CA THR A 35 5.22 6.72 5.86
C THR A 35 5.85 7.50 7.02
N ILE A 36 7.16 7.43 7.23
CA ILE A 36 7.87 8.19 8.27
C ILE A 36 7.74 9.70 8.03
N TYR A 37 7.93 10.16 6.79
CA TYR A 37 7.79 11.57 6.42
C TYR A 37 6.39 12.11 6.74
N THR A 38 5.35 11.39 6.36
CA THR A 38 3.96 11.81 6.58
C THR A 38 3.58 11.73 8.06
N ALA A 39 4.00 10.69 8.78
CA ALA A 39 3.78 10.56 10.22
C ALA A 39 4.43 11.74 11.00
N ARG A 40 5.68 12.08 10.66
CA ARG A 40 6.36 13.25 11.22
C ARG A 40 5.62 14.55 10.86
N GLY A 41 5.24 14.72 9.60
CA GLY A 41 4.55 15.92 9.14
C GLY A 41 3.25 16.18 9.87
N PHE A 42 2.42 15.18 10.06
CA PHE A 42 1.17 15.30 10.82
C PHE A 42 1.39 15.57 12.30
N ARG A 43 2.45 14.99 12.90
CA ARG A 43 2.83 15.26 14.28
C ARG A 43 3.29 16.71 14.47
N ASP A 44 4.16 17.20 13.60
CA ASP A 44 4.72 18.56 13.66
C ASP A 44 3.65 19.64 13.48
N LEU A 45 2.63 19.39 12.66
CA LEU A 45 1.51 20.31 12.45
C LEU A 45 0.62 20.47 13.69
N GLY A 46 0.53 19.44 14.55
CA GLY A 46 -0.27 19.49 15.78
C GLY A 46 -1.79 19.49 15.59
N HIS A 47 -2.30 19.67 14.36
CA HIS A 47 -3.73 19.71 14.06
C HIS A 47 -4.39 18.33 14.00
N PHE A 48 -3.60 17.25 13.90
CA PHE A 48 -4.10 15.88 13.73
C PHE A 48 -3.80 15.01 14.94
N ARG A 49 -4.85 14.36 15.43
CA ARG A 49 -4.76 13.33 16.47
C ARG A 49 -5.29 12.02 15.92
N PHE A 50 -4.46 10.99 15.98
CA PHE A 50 -4.86 9.63 15.59
C PHE A 50 -5.09 8.80 16.86
N GLU A 51 -6.25 8.17 16.97
CA GLU A 51 -6.51 7.22 18.04
C GLU A 51 -5.67 5.95 17.81
N GLY A 52 -4.66 5.75 18.65
CA GLY A 52 -3.62 4.74 18.47
C GLY A 52 -2.49 5.27 17.59
N SER A 53 -2.20 4.60 16.48
CA SER A 53 -1.10 4.95 15.58
C SER A 53 -1.61 5.54 14.26
N PHE A 54 -0.80 6.42 13.64
CA PHE A 54 -0.97 6.84 12.25
C PHE A 54 -0.87 5.64 11.30
N GLU A 55 0.06 4.72 11.59
CA GLU A 55 0.25 3.49 10.82
C GLU A 55 -0.86 2.48 11.12
N LEU A 56 -1.52 2.01 10.06
CA LEU A 56 -2.63 1.07 10.19
C LEU A 56 -2.18 -0.40 10.28
N THR A 57 -0.97 -0.71 9.80
CA THR A 57 -0.40 -2.05 9.81
C THR A 57 0.21 -2.36 11.19
N PRO A 58 -0.39 -3.25 12.00
CA PRO A 58 -0.01 -3.42 13.40
C PRO A 58 1.47 -3.71 13.65
N GLN A 59 2.11 -4.46 12.74
CA GLN A 59 3.51 -4.84 12.88
C GLN A 59 4.48 -3.65 12.71
N PHE A 60 4.07 -2.55 12.09
CA PHE A 60 4.92 -1.37 11.86
C PHE A 60 4.59 -0.21 12.79
N GLN A 61 3.45 -0.23 13.49
CA GLN A 61 2.99 0.88 14.34
C GLN A 61 4.08 1.39 15.27
N LYS A 62 4.72 0.49 16.04
CA LYS A 62 5.78 0.88 16.99
C LYS A 62 6.96 1.58 16.34
N ASP A 63 7.38 1.13 15.16
CA ASP A 63 8.54 1.70 14.47
C ASP A 63 8.18 3.06 13.85
N VAL A 64 6.95 3.21 13.33
CA VAL A 64 6.44 4.48 12.78
C VAL A 64 6.17 5.49 13.91
N ASP A 65 5.56 5.08 15.01
CA ASP A 65 5.31 5.96 16.16
C ASP A 65 6.60 6.51 16.79
N LEU A 66 7.67 5.71 16.76
CA LEU A 66 9.01 6.13 17.18
C LEU A 66 9.79 6.86 16.07
N LEU A 67 9.21 7.07 14.88
CA LEU A 67 9.85 7.67 13.71
C LEU A 67 11.23 7.05 13.40
N LYS A 68 11.36 5.73 13.55
CA LYS A 68 12.63 5.06 13.32
C LYS A 68 13.03 5.19 11.85
N PRO A 69 14.28 5.60 11.55
CA PRO A 69 14.74 5.71 10.17
C PRO A 69 14.85 4.36 9.47
N VAL A 70 15.02 3.28 10.24
CA VAL A 70 15.13 1.90 9.72
C VAL A 70 14.36 0.96 10.63
N SER A 71 13.51 0.11 10.02
CA SER A 71 12.81 -0.97 10.70
C SER A 71 13.40 -2.32 10.29
N LYS A 72 13.85 -3.12 11.26
CA LYS A 72 14.33 -4.49 11.01
C LYS A 72 13.26 -5.36 10.35
N ARG A 73 11.99 -5.19 10.78
CA ARG A 73 10.85 -5.93 10.20
C ARG A 73 10.65 -5.59 8.74
N HIS A 74 10.78 -4.30 8.40
CA HIS A 74 10.65 -3.83 7.03
C HIS A 74 11.73 -4.46 6.13
N ILE A 75 13.00 -4.50 6.59
CA ILE A 75 14.09 -5.16 5.85
C ILE A 75 13.82 -6.66 5.67
N ILE A 76 13.38 -7.36 6.72
CA ILE A 76 13.07 -8.79 6.64
C ILE A 76 11.98 -9.05 5.59
N LEU A 77 10.90 -8.26 5.62
CA LEU A 77 9.79 -8.41 4.65
C LEU A 77 10.22 -8.02 3.25
N LEU A 78 11.06 -6.99 3.09
CA LEU A 78 11.66 -6.64 1.79
C LEU A 78 12.36 -7.83 1.17
N VAL A 79 13.24 -8.50 1.93
CA VAL A 79 13.98 -9.67 1.45
C VAL A 79 13.04 -10.84 1.15
N LEU A 80 12.11 -11.15 2.06
CA LEU A 80 11.16 -12.25 1.90
C LEU A 80 10.29 -12.08 0.64
N TYR A 81 9.73 -10.88 0.43
CA TYR A 81 8.90 -10.63 -0.75
C TYR A 81 9.72 -10.58 -2.04
N SER A 82 10.95 -10.07 -1.99
CA SER A 82 11.86 -10.13 -3.15
C SER A 82 12.15 -11.59 -3.56
N LEU A 83 12.45 -12.44 -2.60
CA LEU A 83 12.64 -13.87 -2.84
C LEU A 83 11.36 -14.55 -3.33
N LEU A 84 10.21 -14.16 -2.78
CA LEU A 84 8.91 -14.68 -3.20
C LEU A 84 8.61 -14.32 -4.67
N ILE A 85 8.90 -13.10 -5.12
CA ILE A 85 8.74 -12.70 -6.53
C ILE A 85 9.61 -13.57 -7.44
N VAL A 86 10.88 -13.79 -7.08
CA VAL A 86 11.78 -14.68 -7.83
C VAL A 86 11.26 -16.12 -7.86
N PHE A 87 10.79 -16.61 -6.71
CA PHE A 87 10.25 -17.97 -6.59
C PHE A 87 8.98 -18.15 -7.45
N ILE A 88 8.05 -17.17 -7.41
CA ILE A 88 6.84 -17.21 -8.24
C ILE A 88 7.20 -17.22 -9.73
N TRP A 89 8.17 -16.39 -10.15
CA TRP A 89 8.64 -16.39 -11.53
C TRP A 89 9.23 -17.76 -11.93
N TRP A 90 10.10 -18.32 -11.10
CA TRP A 90 10.69 -19.62 -11.33
C TRP A 90 9.64 -20.73 -11.40
N LEU A 91 8.71 -20.75 -10.43
CA LEU A 91 7.64 -21.75 -10.35
C LEU A 91 6.70 -21.65 -11.55
N THR A 92 6.24 -20.47 -11.90
CA THR A 92 5.25 -20.27 -12.96
C THR A 92 5.80 -20.54 -14.35
N ARG A 93 7.11 -20.41 -14.56
CA ARG A 93 7.76 -20.82 -15.83
C ARG A 93 7.57 -22.28 -16.20
N GLN A 94 7.30 -23.12 -15.21
CA GLN A 94 7.06 -24.55 -15.42
C GLN A 94 5.61 -24.83 -15.90
N PHE A 95 4.73 -23.86 -15.84
CA PHE A 95 3.33 -24.03 -16.16
C PHE A 95 2.97 -23.44 -17.52
N TYR A 96 1.95 -24.07 -18.14
CA TYR A 96 1.42 -23.61 -19.44
C TYR A 96 0.93 -22.15 -19.44
N PHE A 97 0.44 -21.67 -18.31
CA PHE A 97 -0.10 -20.30 -18.16
C PHE A 97 0.96 -19.23 -17.87
N PHE A 98 2.24 -19.54 -17.94
CA PHE A 98 3.28 -18.51 -17.97
C PHE A 98 3.18 -17.72 -19.30
N PRO A 99 3.31 -16.37 -19.31
CA PRO A 99 3.67 -15.50 -18.19
C PRO A 99 2.48 -14.90 -17.42
N TRP A 100 1.24 -15.22 -17.81
CA TRP A 100 0.03 -14.64 -17.21
C TRP A 100 -0.02 -14.76 -15.70
N THR A 101 0.26 -15.94 -15.19
CA THR A 101 0.25 -16.20 -13.74
C THR A 101 1.29 -15.38 -13.01
N TYR A 102 2.51 -15.29 -13.55
CA TYR A 102 3.55 -14.47 -12.96
C TYR A 102 3.17 -12.97 -12.94
N LEU A 103 2.70 -12.45 -14.06
CA LEU A 103 2.29 -11.05 -14.18
C LEU A 103 1.13 -10.72 -13.24
N PHE A 104 0.19 -11.63 -13.06
CA PHE A 104 -0.88 -11.46 -12.09
C PHE A 104 -0.33 -11.26 -10.66
N TYR A 105 0.55 -12.15 -10.19
CA TYR A 105 1.15 -12.02 -8.87
C TYR A 105 2.06 -10.78 -8.76
N LEU A 106 2.83 -10.49 -9.78
CA LEU A 106 3.65 -9.28 -9.79
C LEU A 106 2.80 -8.01 -9.69
N GLY A 107 1.67 -7.97 -10.40
CA GLY A 107 0.70 -6.88 -10.32
C GLY A 107 0.10 -6.72 -8.92
N MET A 108 -0.14 -7.83 -8.19
CA MET A 108 -0.60 -7.77 -6.80
C MET A 108 0.36 -6.98 -5.92
N PHE A 109 1.67 -7.17 -6.08
CA PHE A 109 2.68 -6.46 -5.29
C PHE A 109 2.85 -5.02 -5.77
N LEU A 110 3.17 -4.83 -7.04
CA LEU A 110 3.58 -3.51 -7.55
C LEU A 110 2.43 -2.51 -7.57
N LEU A 111 1.23 -2.90 -8.02
CA LEU A 111 0.11 -1.97 -8.11
C LEU A 111 -0.49 -1.62 -6.74
N MET A 112 -0.41 -2.52 -5.77
CA MET A 112 -0.74 -2.18 -4.38
C MET A 112 0.19 -1.08 -3.86
N GLU A 113 1.50 -1.22 -4.08
CA GLU A 113 2.48 -0.19 -3.69
C GLU A 113 2.24 1.14 -4.42
N VAL A 114 1.92 1.11 -5.71
CA VAL A 114 1.53 2.32 -6.46
C VAL A 114 0.33 3.01 -5.79
N GLY A 115 -0.70 2.25 -5.41
CA GLY A 115 -1.85 2.80 -4.67
C GLY A 115 -1.45 3.45 -3.34
N ILE A 116 -0.54 2.81 -2.58
CA ILE A 116 0.00 3.36 -1.34
C ILE A 116 0.78 4.66 -1.60
N HIS A 117 1.60 4.71 -2.64
CA HIS A 117 2.35 5.93 -3.02
C HIS A 117 1.44 7.09 -3.39
N LEU A 118 0.35 6.85 -4.12
CA LEU A 118 -0.64 7.89 -4.43
C LEU A 118 -1.26 8.49 -3.15
N ARG A 119 -1.51 7.65 -2.13
CA ARG A 119 -1.96 8.11 -0.81
C ARG A 119 -0.89 8.97 -0.12
N HIS A 120 0.37 8.56 -0.17
CA HIS A 120 1.48 9.32 0.40
C HIS A 120 1.69 10.66 -0.30
N LEU A 121 1.60 10.71 -1.63
CA LEU A 121 1.69 11.95 -2.39
C LEU A 121 0.57 12.93 -2.02
N ARG A 122 -0.67 12.44 -1.86
CA ARG A 122 -1.78 13.25 -1.36
C ARG A 122 -1.49 13.79 0.04
N ASN A 123 -1.05 12.93 0.98
CA ASN A 123 -0.75 13.34 2.34
C ASN A 123 0.42 14.34 2.40
N ALA A 124 1.47 14.11 1.62
CA ALA A 124 2.61 15.04 1.52
C ALA A 124 2.18 16.41 0.95
N SER A 125 1.30 16.42 -0.05
CA SER A 125 0.75 17.65 -0.61
C SER A 125 -0.08 18.41 0.44
N LEU A 126 -0.93 17.69 1.19
CA LEU A 126 -1.72 18.26 2.27
C LEU A 126 -0.82 18.89 3.36
N ILE A 127 0.19 18.17 3.84
CA ILE A 127 1.16 18.66 4.83
C ILE A 127 1.88 19.90 4.31
N ARG A 128 2.28 19.91 3.03
CA ARG A 128 2.96 21.07 2.43
C ARG A 128 2.08 22.31 2.40
N GLU A 129 0.81 22.18 2.02
CA GLU A 129 -0.12 23.34 1.98
C GLU A 129 -0.41 23.84 3.39
N MET A 130 -0.61 22.97 4.36
CA MET A 130 -0.85 23.38 5.75
C MET A 130 0.36 24.09 6.38
N ARG A 131 1.58 23.70 6.04
CA ARG A 131 2.80 24.41 6.49
C ARG A 131 2.93 25.83 5.95
N LYS A 132 2.23 26.17 4.87
CA LYS A 132 2.18 27.54 4.34
C LYS A 132 1.27 28.48 5.14
N GLY A 133 0.58 27.98 6.14
CA GLY A 133 -0.24 28.78 7.05
C GLY A 133 -1.68 28.95 6.62
N GLY A 134 -2.35 27.87 6.22
CA GLY A 134 -3.76 27.98 5.86
C GLY A 134 -4.51 26.66 5.87
N GLY A 135 -5.84 26.74 5.89
CA GLY A 135 -6.75 25.66 5.52
C GLY A 135 -7.33 24.83 6.67
N LEU A 136 -6.78 24.88 7.88
CA LEU A 136 -7.35 24.19 9.05
C LEU A 136 -7.21 25.02 10.31
N ASP A 137 -8.35 25.28 10.95
CA ASP A 137 -8.43 25.84 12.28
C ASP A 137 -8.85 24.73 13.26
N GLY A 138 -8.18 24.66 14.43
CA GLY A 138 -8.50 23.72 15.46
C GLY A 138 -7.84 22.35 15.31
N GLU A 139 -8.41 21.33 15.96
CA GLU A 139 -7.89 19.96 16.02
C GLU A 139 -8.86 18.97 15.37
N ILE A 140 -8.33 18.08 14.51
CA ILE A 140 -9.08 16.98 13.91
C ILE A 140 -8.63 15.67 14.57
N ARG A 141 -9.58 14.97 15.20
CA ARG A 141 -9.32 13.67 15.83
C ARG A 141 -9.86 12.55 14.97
N TYR A 142 -8.94 11.69 14.48
CA TYR A 142 -9.27 10.48 13.73
C TYR A 142 -9.46 9.30 14.68
N ARG A 143 -10.68 8.77 14.77
CA ARG A 143 -10.93 7.51 15.45
C ARG A 143 -10.35 6.36 14.64
N LYS A 144 -9.81 5.34 15.30
CA LYS A 144 -9.16 4.19 14.67
C LYS A 144 -10.04 3.52 13.60
N TRP A 145 -11.32 3.30 13.90
CA TRP A 145 -12.26 2.71 12.96
C TRP A 145 -12.45 3.58 11.71
N PHE A 146 -12.41 4.90 11.85
CA PHE A 146 -12.58 5.84 10.75
C PHE A 146 -11.34 5.86 9.83
N SER A 147 -10.13 5.81 10.40
CA SER A 147 -8.89 5.66 9.63
C SER A 147 -8.89 4.39 8.77
N TYR A 148 -9.31 3.26 9.33
CA TYR A 148 -9.49 2.03 8.55
C TYR A 148 -10.56 2.18 7.47
N ARG A 149 -11.66 2.90 7.74
CA ARG A 149 -12.75 3.09 6.77
C ARG A 149 -12.32 3.94 5.58
N ILE A 150 -11.57 5.03 5.83
CA ILE A 150 -10.98 5.85 4.76
C ILE A 150 -10.04 5.00 3.91
N SER A 151 -9.12 4.29 4.55
CA SER A 151 -8.17 3.42 3.84
C SER A 151 -8.86 2.35 3.01
N ALA A 152 -9.93 1.73 3.54
CA ALA A 152 -10.72 0.75 2.79
C ALA A 152 -11.35 1.37 1.54
N SER A 153 -11.92 2.57 1.65
CA SER A 153 -12.53 3.29 0.53
C SER A 153 -11.52 3.58 -0.58
N GLU A 154 -10.32 4.02 -0.21
CA GLU A 154 -9.24 4.29 -1.16
C GLU A 154 -8.80 3.02 -1.90
N PHE A 155 -8.60 1.92 -1.17
CA PHE A 155 -8.24 0.65 -1.80
C PHE A 155 -9.35 0.10 -2.71
N TYR A 156 -10.62 0.26 -2.37
CA TYR A 156 -11.71 -0.09 -3.29
C TYR A 156 -11.72 0.77 -4.56
N THR A 157 -11.39 2.06 -4.44
CA THR A 157 -11.26 2.95 -5.60
C THR A 157 -10.12 2.48 -6.51
N PHE A 158 -8.95 2.15 -5.95
CA PHE A 158 -7.85 1.59 -6.74
C PHE A 158 -8.19 0.24 -7.35
N ALA A 159 -8.89 -0.63 -6.61
CA ALA A 159 -9.34 -1.91 -7.13
C ALA A 159 -10.25 -1.74 -8.35
N ALA A 160 -11.22 -0.82 -8.28
CA ALA A 160 -12.11 -0.52 -9.40
C ALA A 160 -11.35 0.05 -10.61
N LEU A 161 -10.41 0.97 -10.37
CA LEU A 161 -9.57 1.56 -11.43
C LEU A 161 -8.69 0.49 -12.11
N PHE A 162 -7.98 -0.33 -11.34
CA PHE A 162 -7.15 -1.39 -11.89
C PHE A 162 -7.98 -2.48 -12.57
N PHE A 163 -9.16 -2.79 -12.08
CA PHE A 163 -10.08 -3.71 -12.73
C PHE A 163 -10.54 -3.18 -14.11
N LEU A 164 -10.84 -1.90 -14.20
CA LEU A 164 -11.15 -1.26 -15.48
C LEU A 164 -9.98 -1.39 -16.45
N PHE A 165 -8.76 -1.08 -16.02
CA PHE A 165 -7.57 -1.27 -16.86
C PHE A 165 -7.31 -2.74 -17.21
N ALA A 166 -7.59 -3.68 -16.31
CA ALA A 166 -7.47 -5.09 -16.59
C ALA A 166 -8.38 -5.52 -17.74
N ILE A 167 -9.62 -5.01 -17.78
CA ILE A 167 -10.58 -5.30 -18.86
C ILE A 167 -10.13 -4.62 -20.17
N LEU A 168 -9.82 -3.31 -20.13
CA LEU A 168 -9.48 -2.55 -21.34
C LEU A 168 -8.21 -3.04 -22.01
N ALA A 169 -7.21 -3.46 -21.24
CA ALA A 169 -5.93 -3.92 -21.74
C ALA A 169 -5.78 -5.46 -21.78
N TYR A 170 -6.80 -6.21 -21.35
CA TYR A 170 -6.72 -7.67 -21.16
C TYR A 170 -5.47 -8.08 -20.36
N SER A 171 -5.18 -7.35 -19.30
CA SER A 171 -3.92 -7.42 -18.57
C SER A 171 -4.04 -8.19 -17.27
N PRO A 172 -3.33 -9.33 -17.12
CA PRO A 172 -3.25 -10.05 -15.85
C PRO A 172 -2.55 -9.23 -14.77
N PHE A 173 -1.62 -8.35 -15.14
CA PHE A 173 -0.92 -7.48 -14.23
C PHE A 173 -1.87 -6.51 -13.51
N PHE A 174 -2.74 -5.83 -14.26
CA PHE A 174 -3.74 -4.96 -13.65
C PHE A 174 -4.81 -5.74 -12.89
N LEU A 175 -5.16 -6.95 -13.34
CA LEU A 175 -6.09 -7.81 -12.60
C LEU A 175 -5.51 -8.19 -11.23
N GLY A 176 -4.23 -8.54 -11.15
CA GLY A 176 -3.54 -8.80 -9.89
C GLY A 176 -3.61 -7.62 -8.94
N GLY A 177 -3.32 -6.41 -9.41
CA GLY A 177 -3.44 -5.18 -8.64
C GLY A 177 -4.85 -4.94 -8.12
N ALA A 178 -5.87 -5.15 -8.96
CA ALA A 178 -7.27 -5.02 -8.58
C ALA A 178 -7.63 -5.98 -7.44
N VAL A 179 -7.25 -7.25 -7.56
CA VAL A 179 -7.51 -8.28 -6.55
C VAL A 179 -6.83 -7.94 -5.22
N MET A 180 -5.56 -7.52 -5.24
CA MET A 180 -4.84 -7.20 -4.01
C MET A 180 -5.39 -5.95 -3.32
N CYS A 181 -5.69 -4.90 -4.08
CA CYS A 181 -6.33 -3.70 -3.53
C CYS A 181 -7.72 -4.03 -2.96
N PHE A 182 -8.52 -4.85 -3.64
CA PHE A 182 -9.81 -5.28 -3.12
C PHE A 182 -9.67 -6.06 -1.80
N ALA A 183 -8.76 -7.03 -1.75
CA ALA A 183 -8.50 -7.83 -0.55
C ALA A 183 -8.06 -6.95 0.63
N THR A 184 -7.18 -5.99 0.39
CA THR A 184 -6.72 -5.03 1.41
C THR A 184 -7.87 -4.12 1.88
N GLY A 185 -8.67 -3.60 0.96
CA GLY A 185 -9.87 -2.81 1.27
C GLY A 185 -10.87 -3.61 2.11
N PHE A 186 -11.08 -4.88 1.77
CA PHE A 186 -11.95 -5.77 2.53
C PHE A 186 -11.42 -6.03 3.95
N GLN A 187 -10.12 -6.30 4.08
CA GLN A 187 -9.47 -6.46 5.39
C GLN A 187 -9.64 -5.20 6.26
N HIS A 188 -9.37 -4.01 5.72
CA HIS A 188 -9.55 -2.76 6.43
C HIS A 188 -11.01 -2.49 6.79
N SER A 189 -11.97 -2.84 5.94
CA SER A 189 -13.40 -2.77 6.26
C SER A 189 -13.78 -3.68 7.44
N ARG A 190 -13.19 -4.87 7.53
CA ARG A 190 -13.37 -5.78 8.69
C ARG A 190 -12.76 -5.20 9.96
N LEU A 191 -11.54 -4.64 9.87
CA LEU A 191 -10.85 -4.00 11.00
C LEU A 191 -11.61 -2.75 11.47
N ALA A 192 -12.17 -1.96 10.56
CA ALA A 192 -13.02 -0.83 10.89
C ALA A 192 -14.25 -1.25 11.70
N ARG A 193 -14.95 -2.31 11.26
CA ARG A 193 -16.10 -2.85 12.01
C ARG A 193 -15.70 -3.31 13.40
N LYS A 194 -14.61 -4.07 13.52
CA LYS A 194 -14.10 -4.55 14.80
C LYS A 194 -13.70 -3.40 15.73
N ALA A 195 -13.01 -2.39 15.22
CA ALA A 195 -12.60 -1.23 16.01
C ALA A 195 -13.79 -0.36 16.46
N LYS A 196 -14.87 -0.31 15.68
CA LYS A 196 -16.09 0.45 16.03
C LYS A 196 -16.85 -0.18 17.20
N THR A 197 -16.83 -1.50 17.35
CA THR A 197 -17.52 -2.26 18.41
C THR A 197 -16.68 -2.42 19.67
N SER A 198 -15.38 -2.13 19.63
CA SER A 198 -14.53 -2.18 20.82
C SER A 198 -14.88 -1.00 21.75
N PRO A 199 -15.03 -1.24 23.07
CA PRO A 199 -15.28 -0.15 24.04
C PRO A 199 -14.13 0.86 23.95
N VAL A 200 -14.47 2.14 23.93
CA VAL A 200 -13.48 3.24 23.99
C VAL A 200 -12.84 3.16 25.37
N VAL A 201 -11.59 2.72 25.44
CA VAL A 201 -10.79 2.92 26.64
C VAL A 201 -10.58 4.44 26.72
N MET A 202 -11.38 5.10 27.58
CA MET A 202 -11.09 6.48 27.95
C MET A 202 -9.72 6.45 28.66
N GLU A 203 -8.68 6.92 27.97
CA GLU A 203 -7.47 7.33 28.66
C GLU A 203 -7.90 8.44 29.61
N SER A 204 -8.01 8.10 30.89
CA SER A 204 -8.14 9.08 31.96
C SER A 204 -6.92 9.97 31.88
N ASN A 205 -7.12 11.23 31.51
CA ASN A 205 -6.10 12.26 31.63
C ASN A 205 -5.60 12.28 33.06
N VAL A 206 -4.39 11.79 33.31
CA VAL A 206 -3.59 12.09 34.51
C VAL A 206 -2.47 13.00 34.08
#